data_4fd3615a08f45133c68149a69c85f60f
#
_entry.id   4fd3615a08f45133c68149a69c85f60f
#
_cell.length_a   1.000
_cell.length_b   1.000
_cell.length_c   1.000
_cell.angle_alpha   90.00
_cell.angle_beta   90.00
_cell.angle_gamma   90.00
#
_symmetry.space_group_name_H-M   'P 1'
#
loop_
_entity.id
_entity.type
_entity.pdbx_description
1 polymer ?
#
loop_
_entity_poly.entity_id
_entity_poly.type
_entity_poly.pdbx_seq_one_letter_code
_entity_poly.pdbx_strand_id
1 'polypeptide(L)'
;MVELGISTFGETTPLEGTGQTYTHDERIRQLVAEIELADKVGLDVYGIGEHHREDFAVSAPEIVLAASAIKTEKIRLTSAVSVLSSLDPIRVYQQYATIDALSNGRAEVMAGR
;
A
#
# COMPACT_ATOMS: atom_id res chain seq x y z
N MET A 1 -17.39 -9.11 -14.80
CA MET A 1 -16.07 -8.58 -15.17
C MET A 1 -15.08 -9.01 -14.08
N VAL A 2 -13.90 -9.45 -14.43
CA VAL A 2 -12.86 -9.80 -13.46
C VAL A 2 -12.02 -8.57 -13.18
N GLU A 3 -11.81 -8.26 -11.90
CA GLU A 3 -10.88 -7.23 -11.46
C GLU A 3 -9.55 -7.89 -11.08
N LEU A 4 -8.45 -7.24 -11.42
CA LEU A 4 -7.10 -7.72 -11.13
C LEU A 4 -6.38 -6.76 -10.20
N GLY A 5 -5.82 -7.31 -9.14
CA GLY A 5 -5.05 -6.54 -8.18
C GLY A 5 -3.81 -7.28 -7.70
N ILE A 6 -2.93 -6.54 -7.10
CA ILE A 6 -1.75 -7.07 -6.41
C ILE A 6 -1.67 -6.49 -5.00
N SER A 7 -0.96 -7.19 -4.13
CA SER A 7 -0.66 -6.72 -2.79
C SER A 7 0.77 -7.07 -2.39
N THR A 8 1.31 -6.29 -1.47
CA THR A 8 2.64 -6.53 -0.90
C THR A 8 2.69 -6.07 0.55
N PHE A 9 3.64 -6.62 1.29
CA PHE A 9 4.00 -6.17 2.64
C PHE A 9 5.23 -5.27 2.65
N GLY A 10 5.78 -4.94 1.48
CA GLY A 10 7.00 -4.15 1.36
C GLY A 10 8.24 -4.90 1.82
N GLU A 11 8.38 -6.15 1.44
CA GLU A 11 9.51 -7.01 1.80
C GLU A 11 10.83 -6.41 1.31
N THR A 12 11.86 -6.49 2.16
CA THR A 12 13.24 -6.08 1.84
C THR A 12 14.15 -7.25 1.54
N THR A 13 13.61 -8.48 1.60
CA THR A 13 14.36 -9.70 1.30
C THR A 13 14.89 -9.71 -0.13
N PRO A 14 16.09 -10.27 -0.37
CA PRO A 14 16.65 -10.33 -1.70
C PRO A 14 15.75 -11.12 -2.65
N LEU A 15 15.63 -10.62 -3.87
CA LEU A 15 15.10 -11.44 -4.96
C LEU A 15 16.05 -12.64 -5.18
N GLU A 16 15.52 -13.85 -5.27
CA GLU A 16 16.31 -15.04 -5.50
C GLU A 16 17.28 -14.85 -6.67
N GLY A 17 18.54 -15.20 -6.43
CA GLY A 17 19.60 -15.15 -7.44
C GLY A 17 20.28 -13.77 -7.62
N THR A 18 19.82 -12.72 -6.97
CA THR A 18 20.43 -11.38 -7.12
C THR A 18 21.34 -10.98 -5.94
N GLY A 19 21.09 -11.54 -4.74
CA GLY A 19 21.77 -11.13 -3.50
C GLY A 19 21.53 -9.67 -3.08
N GLN A 20 20.68 -8.94 -3.79
CA GLN A 20 20.40 -7.54 -3.56
C GLN A 20 19.34 -7.38 -2.47
N THR A 21 19.70 -6.72 -1.37
CA THR A 21 18.80 -6.26 -0.31
C THR A 21 18.51 -4.78 -0.49
N TYR A 22 17.28 -4.36 -0.19
CA TYR A 22 16.89 -2.96 -0.19
C TYR A 22 16.91 -2.40 1.23
N THR A 23 17.30 -1.14 1.38
CA THR A 23 17.03 -0.38 2.60
C THR A 23 15.53 -0.06 2.67
N HIS A 24 15.00 0.22 3.88
CA HIS A 24 13.59 0.54 4.05
C HIS A 24 13.16 1.77 3.23
N ASP A 25 14.00 2.80 3.21
CA ASP A 25 13.69 4.03 2.46
C ASP A 25 13.72 3.81 0.94
N GLU A 26 14.64 2.99 0.42
CA GLU A 26 14.63 2.57 -0.99
C GLU A 26 13.38 1.78 -1.31
N ARG A 27 13.02 0.80 -0.47
CA ARG A 27 11.85 -0.06 -0.70
C ARG A 27 10.54 0.73 -0.69
N ILE A 28 10.38 1.69 0.24
CA ILE A 28 9.18 2.55 0.29
C ILE A 28 9.07 3.40 -0.99
N ARG A 29 10.17 3.99 -1.46
CA ARG A 29 10.16 4.76 -2.72
C ARG A 29 9.85 3.89 -3.93
N GLN A 30 10.41 2.68 -3.99
CA GLN A 30 10.07 1.72 -5.04
C GLN A 30 8.59 1.34 -5.03
N LEU A 31 8.02 1.16 -3.83
CA LEU A 31 6.62 0.79 -3.68
C LEU A 31 5.68 1.85 -4.26
N VAL A 32 5.96 3.13 -4.04
CA VAL A 32 5.19 4.21 -4.68
C VAL A 32 5.32 4.14 -6.22
N ALA A 33 6.52 3.87 -6.73
CA ALA A 33 6.74 3.73 -8.19
C ALA A 33 6.05 2.47 -8.76
N GLU A 34 6.01 1.38 -8.01
CA GLU A 34 5.27 0.16 -8.38
C GLU A 34 3.76 0.42 -8.49
N ILE A 35 3.19 1.16 -7.54
CA ILE A 35 1.77 1.52 -7.56
C ILE A 35 1.46 2.43 -8.76
N GLU A 36 2.33 3.39 -9.05
CA GLU A 36 2.20 4.24 -10.23
C GLU A 36 2.26 3.43 -11.53
N LEU A 37 3.15 2.44 -11.61
CA LEU A 37 3.23 1.52 -12.74
C LEU A 37 1.96 0.66 -12.85
N ALA A 38 1.48 0.12 -11.72
CA ALA A 38 0.25 -0.68 -11.68
C ALA A 38 -0.96 0.10 -12.22
N ASP A 39 -1.07 1.37 -11.87
CA ASP A 39 -2.10 2.27 -12.40
C ASP A 39 -1.96 2.45 -13.92
N LYS A 40 -0.75 2.69 -14.41
CA LYS A 40 -0.46 2.89 -15.84
C LYS A 40 -0.76 1.68 -16.71
N VAL A 41 -0.51 0.47 -16.18
CA VAL A 41 -0.78 -0.78 -16.93
C VAL A 41 -2.22 -1.26 -16.76
N GLY A 42 -3.03 -0.58 -15.97
CA GLY A 42 -4.47 -0.82 -15.86
C GLY A 42 -4.89 -1.88 -14.85
N LEU A 43 -4.12 -2.10 -13.79
CA LEU A 43 -4.59 -2.90 -12.66
C LEU A 43 -5.70 -2.16 -11.89
N ASP A 44 -6.63 -2.93 -11.33
CA ASP A 44 -7.81 -2.37 -10.69
C ASP A 44 -7.59 -1.96 -9.24
N VAL A 45 -6.73 -2.70 -8.50
CA VAL A 45 -6.51 -2.44 -7.08
C VAL A 45 -5.07 -2.79 -6.66
N TYR A 46 -4.52 -1.97 -5.75
CA TYR A 46 -3.24 -2.23 -5.10
C TYR A 46 -3.41 -2.22 -3.58
N GLY A 47 -2.99 -3.30 -2.92
CA GLY A 47 -3.07 -3.47 -1.48
C GLY A 47 -1.70 -3.39 -0.80
N ILE A 48 -1.63 -2.68 0.33
CA ILE A 48 -0.43 -2.63 1.16
C ILE A 48 -0.73 -3.20 2.54
N GLY A 49 0.05 -4.20 2.94
CA GLY A 49 0.01 -4.77 4.27
C GLY A 49 0.86 -4.00 5.28
N GLU A 50 0.64 -4.30 6.55
CA GLU A 50 1.35 -3.71 7.68
C GLU A 50 2.15 -4.80 8.41
N HIS A 51 3.47 -4.61 8.52
CA HIS A 51 4.33 -5.46 9.34
C HIS A 51 5.34 -4.64 10.12
N HIS A 52 5.74 -5.17 11.29
CA HIS A 52 6.65 -4.51 12.24
C HIS A 52 7.92 -5.32 12.48
N ARG A 53 8.46 -5.93 11.42
CA ARG A 53 9.70 -6.70 11.44
C ARG A 53 10.75 -6.01 10.55
N GLU A 54 12.03 -6.33 10.79
CA GLU A 54 13.16 -5.73 10.06
C GLU A 54 13.15 -6.03 8.55
N ASP A 55 12.57 -7.16 8.15
CA ASP A 55 12.46 -7.60 6.76
C ASP A 55 11.26 -7.01 6.00
N PHE A 56 10.53 -6.08 6.62
CA PHE A 56 9.42 -5.36 5.98
C PHE A 56 9.58 -3.84 6.16
N ALA A 57 9.45 -3.10 5.07
CA ALA A 57 9.63 -1.66 5.07
C ALA A 57 8.40 -0.88 5.52
N VAL A 58 7.20 -1.50 5.45
CA VAL A 58 5.94 -0.77 5.66
C VAL A 58 5.33 -1.10 7.02
N SER A 59 5.40 -0.13 7.93
CA SER A 59 4.69 -0.15 9.22
C SER A 59 3.48 0.80 9.27
N ALA A 60 3.36 1.70 8.30
CA ALA A 60 2.28 2.68 8.20
C ALA A 60 1.76 2.74 6.74
N PRO A 61 1.00 1.74 6.30
CA PRO A 61 0.56 1.63 4.91
C PRO A 61 -0.26 2.83 4.44
N GLU A 62 -1.06 3.45 5.30
CA GLU A 62 -1.87 4.62 4.98
C GLU A 62 -1.04 5.82 4.49
N ILE A 63 0.19 5.97 4.97
CA ILE A 63 1.09 7.05 4.53
C ILE A 63 1.57 6.80 3.09
N VAL A 64 1.92 5.55 2.77
CA VAL A 64 2.34 5.16 1.41
C VAL A 64 1.17 5.26 0.43
N LEU A 65 -0.03 4.84 0.86
CA LEU A 65 -1.25 4.97 0.06
C LEU A 65 -1.59 6.43 -0.22
N ALA A 66 -1.44 7.34 0.76
CA ALA A 66 -1.66 8.77 0.58
C ALA A 66 -0.68 9.37 -0.45
N ALA A 67 0.60 9.02 -0.38
CA ALA A 67 1.60 9.44 -1.36
C ALA A 67 1.27 8.92 -2.77
N SER A 68 0.81 7.67 -2.87
CA SER A 68 0.43 7.05 -4.13
C SER A 68 -0.86 7.62 -4.71
N ALA A 69 -1.78 8.07 -3.87
CA ALA A 69 -3.04 8.67 -4.29
C ALA A 69 -2.85 9.88 -5.22
N ILE A 70 -1.80 10.66 -4.99
CA ILE A 70 -1.47 11.84 -5.79
C ILE A 70 -0.74 11.48 -7.09
N LYS A 71 -0.12 10.30 -7.15
CA LYS A 71 0.66 9.81 -8.28
C LYS A 71 -0.15 8.97 -9.27
N THR A 72 -1.37 8.62 -8.92
CA THR A 72 -2.23 7.68 -9.65
C THR A 72 -3.56 8.31 -10.01
N GLU A 73 -4.25 7.77 -11.01
CA GLU A 73 -5.51 8.32 -11.51
C GLU A 73 -6.70 7.38 -11.40
N LYS A 74 -6.49 6.06 -11.50
CA LYS A 74 -7.57 5.07 -11.65
C LYS A 74 -7.54 3.95 -10.63
N ILE A 75 -6.36 3.45 -10.28
CA ILE A 75 -6.20 2.30 -9.40
C ILE A 75 -6.78 2.57 -8.01
N ARG A 76 -7.52 1.62 -7.46
CA ARG A 76 -8.00 1.68 -6.08
C ARG A 76 -6.87 1.30 -5.12
N LEU A 77 -6.84 1.98 -4.01
CA LEU A 77 -5.77 1.90 -3.01
C LEU A 77 -6.34 1.35 -1.70
N THR A 78 -5.87 0.21 -1.27
CA THR A 78 -6.41 -0.48 -0.09
C THR A 78 -5.31 -0.89 0.89
N SER A 79 -5.68 -1.01 2.17
CA SER A 79 -4.86 -1.81 3.09
C SER A 79 -5.03 -3.30 2.80
N ALA A 80 -4.04 -4.09 3.17
CA ALA A 80 -4.13 -5.55 3.07
C ALA A 80 -3.37 -6.24 4.22
N VAL A 81 -3.80 -6.04 5.46
CA VAL A 81 -5.04 -5.44 5.97
C VAL A 81 -4.77 -4.29 6.93
N SER A 82 -5.80 -3.54 7.34
CA SER A 82 -5.75 -2.69 8.54
C SER A 82 -6.04 -3.54 9.78
N VAL A 83 -5.11 -3.58 10.72
CA VAL A 83 -5.19 -4.43 11.93
C VAL A 83 -6.03 -3.74 13.01
N LEU A 84 -7.34 -3.88 12.94
CA LEU A 84 -8.27 -3.16 13.81
C LEU A 84 -8.18 -3.54 15.29
N SER A 85 -7.59 -4.69 15.61
CA SER A 85 -7.36 -5.10 17.01
C SER A 85 -6.30 -4.24 17.73
N SER A 86 -5.44 -3.55 16.99
CA SER A 86 -4.37 -2.71 17.53
C SER A 86 -4.46 -1.25 17.11
N LEU A 87 -5.37 -0.90 16.22
CA LEU A 87 -5.57 0.45 15.72
C LEU A 87 -6.84 1.10 16.28
N ASP A 88 -6.77 2.40 16.53
CA ASP A 88 -7.97 3.19 16.85
C ASP A 88 -8.87 3.27 15.61
N PRO A 89 -10.11 2.75 15.67
CA PRO A 89 -10.99 2.73 14.50
C PRO A 89 -11.39 4.13 14.02
N ILE A 90 -11.47 5.12 14.89
CA ILE A 90 -11.75 6.51 14.53
C ILE A 90 -10.57 7.06 13.72
N ARG A 91 -9.35 6.78 14.13
CA ARG A 91 -8.15 7.22 13.41
C ARG A 91 -8.06 6.54 12.04
N VAL A 92 -8.34 5.25 11.95
CA VAL A 92 -8.38 4.53 10.66
C VAL A 92 -9.39 5.17 9.72
N TYR A 93 -10.60 5.45 10.19
CA TYR A 93 -11.60 6.17 9.41
C TYR A 93 -11.08 7.52 8.90
N GLN A 94 -10.49 8.33 9.77
CA GLN A 94 -9.95 9.65 9.40
C GLN A 94 -8.85 9.57 8.35
N GLN A 95 -7.94 8.60 8.49
CA GLN A 95 -6.84 8.37 7.54
C GLN A 95 -7.37 7.99 6.17
N TYR A 96 -8.26 7.00 6.11
CA TYR A 96 -8.80 6.54 4.83
C TYR A 96 -9.78 7.53 4.18
N ALA A 97 -10.54 8.28 4.97
CA ALA A 97 -11.33 9.39 4.45
C ALA A 97 -10.44 10.47 3.82
N THR A 98 -9.26 10.72 4.39
CA THR A 98 -8.27 11.65 3.83
C THR A 98 -7.67 11.11 2.53
N ILE A 99 -7.30 9.82 2.49
CA ILE A 99 -6.81 9.17 1.27
C ILE A 99 -7.89 9.18 0.18
N ASP A 100 -9.13 8.95 0.55
CA ASP A 100 -10.27 8.98 -0.37
C ASP A 100 -10.43 10.37 -1.01
N ALA A 101 -10.34 11.42 -0.21
CA ALA A 101 -10.36 12.79 -0.70
C ALA A 101 -9.17 13.10 -1.64
N LEU A 102 -7.95 12.66 -1.29
CA LEU A 102 -6.76 12.83 -2.11
C LEU A 102 -6.82 12.07 -3.44
N SER A 103 -7.45 10.91 -3.44
CA SER A 103 -7.53 10.00 -4.58
C SER A 103 -8.79 10.17 -5.44
N ASN A 104 -9.67 11.12 -5.12
CA ASN A 104 -10.97 11.28 -5.77
C ASN A 104 -11.85 10.02 -5.69
N GLY A 105 -12.00 9.45 -4.49
CA GLY A 105 -12.91 8.34 -4.22
C GLY A 105 -12.36 6.94 -4.55
N ARG A 106 -11.03 6.74 -4.46
CA ARG A 106 -10.40 5.45 -4.77
C ARG A 106 -9.82 4.71 -3.55
N ALA A 107 -10.08 5.21 -2.35
CA ALA A 107 -9.61 4.54 -1.14
C ALA A 107 -10.53 3.39 -0.74
N GLU A 108 -9.93 2.29 -0.33
CA GLU A 108 -10.61 1.13 0.24
C GLU A 108 -9.93 0.72 1.56
N VAL A 109 -10.64 0.04 2.41
CA VAL A 109 -10.10 -0.52 3.65
C VAL A 109 -10.43 -2.01 3.74
N MET A 110 -9.40 -2.83 3.83
CA MET A 110 -9.58 -4.24 4.16
C MET A 110 -9.34 -4.41 5.66
N ALA A 111 -10.41 -4.63 6.40
CA ALA A 111 -10.36 -4.85 7.84
C ALA A 111 -9.86 -6.26 8.17
N GLY A 112 -8.94 -6.35 9.11
CA GLY A 112 -8.39 -7.62 9.54
C GLY A 112 -7.84 -7.57 10.97
N ARG A 113 -7.10 -8.61 11.36
CA ARG A 113 -6.47 -8.72 12.67
C ARG A 113 -5.10 -9.42 12.56
#